data_f749cf1624fc1f8c8cdcfdc14d5a66bf
#
_entry.id   f749cf1624fc1f8c8cdcfdc14d5a66bf
#
_cell.length_a   1.000
_cell.length_b   1.000
_cell.length_c   1.000
_cell.angle_alpha   90.00
_cell.angle_beta   90.00
_cell.angle_gamma   90.00
#
_symmetry.space_group_name_H-M   'P 1'
#
loop_
_entity.id
_entity.type
_entity.pdbx_description
1 polymer ?
#
loop_
_entity_poly.entity_id
_entity_poly.type
_entity_poly.pdbx_seq_one_letter_code
_entity_poly.pdbx_strand_id
1 'polypeptide(L)'
;MKKRNIIIILAVIAVIAISACIIVNKIQKENKKYEIAQINEYKYFVVKENEKYGVINTNGDIIIESKYDDIKIPNPEKAVFICYENKKTKVLNEKGEEIFTQYEDIQPLRLKNVISDLMYEKTTLKYSKNGKYGIIDIEGKKITNPIYEDIDTLQFKEGELLVKKDGKYGVINIKGTTIVKTQYDGIESDRYYEEETGYKKSGYIVSKTTDEGYRYGYVNIEGKQIIENKYNDLYRVTDINSKNVYIICAENGQYGLMKDGKQIINNEYQSLVYNESNDTITALKGKKYGVFSIEGKQIVPFEYKQIDTTGEYIYATSNDENVKIFDTDGKEANIDSNLAILDVENTDYKVDYNEEKRLLTVIFKNESMDFSENIKNNTDGVIEI
;
A
#
# COMPACT_ATOMS: atom_id res chain seq x y z
N MET A 1 -7.47 37.20 74.98
CA MET A 1 -6.19 36.99 74.20
C MET A 1 -5.97 35.60 73.69
N LYS A 2 -6.28 34.51 74.41
CA LYS A 2 -5.98 33.13 73.95
C LYS A 2 -6.72 32.71 72.67
N LYS A 3 -8.00 33.05 72.43
CA LYS A 3 -8.71 32.61 71.18
C LYS A 3 -8.21 33.26 69.92
N ARG A 4 -7.77 34.52 69.95
CA ARG A 4 -7.28 35.25 68.80
C ARG A 4 -5.91 34.69 68.30
N ASN A 5 -5.05 34.28 69.24
CA ASN A 5 -3.77 33.66 68.90
C ASN A 5 -3.92 32.24 68.32
N ILE A 6 -4.93 31.48 68.79
CA ILE A 6 -5.22 30.15 68.21
C ILE A 6 -5.71 30.27 66.77
N ILE A 7 -6.56 31.23 66.44
CA ILE A 7 -7.09 31.51 65.13
C ILE A 7 -5.91 31.89 64.15
N ILE A 8 -4.97 32.73 64.62
CA ILE A 8 -3.82 33.15 63.86
C ILE A 8 -2.89 31.95 63.59
N ILE A 9 -2.65 31.10 64.60
CA ILE A 9 -1.85 29.90 64.46
C ILE A 9 -2.47 28.90 63.45
N LEU A 10 -3.78 28.69 63.54
CA LEU A 10 -4.50 27.83 62.59
C LEU A 10 -4.48 28.39 61.15
N ALA A 11 -4.59 29.69 60.98
CA ALA A 11 -4.48 30.35 59.69
C ALA A 11 -3.06 30.19 59.06
N VAL A 12 -2.03 30.35 59.90
CA VAL A 12 -0.64 30.17 59.48
C VAL A 12 -0.35 28.69 59.07
N ILE A 13 -0.87 27.71 59.83
CA ILE A 13 -0.76 26.29 59.53
C ILE A 13 -1.50 25.99 58.22
N ALA A 14 -2.68 26.54 57.99
CA ALA A 14 -3.43 26.35 56.73
C ALA A 14 -2.67 26.93 55.52
N VAL A 15 -2.05 28.10 55.63
CA VAL A 15 -1.24 28.71 54.58
C VAL A 15 0.02 27.85 54.28
N ILE A 16 0.68 27.35 55.32
CA ILE A 16 1.84 26.45 55.15
C ILE A 16 1.40 25.15 54.47
N ALA A 17 0.28 24.55 54.87
CA ALA A 17 -0.24 23.33 54.26
C ALA A 17 -0.61 23.55 52.79
N ILE A 18 -1.26 24.66 52.45
CA ILE A 18 -1.59 25.01 51.05
C ILE A 18 -0.31 25.23 50.22
N SER A 19 0.68 25.94 50.80
CA SER A 19 1.95 26.19 50.16
C SER A 19 2.73 24.87 49.94
N ALA A 20 2.70 23.96 50.92
CA ALA A 20 3.31 22.62 50.78
C ALA A 20 2.61 21.78 49.71
N CYS A 21 1.27 21.80 49.63
CA CYS A 21 0.52 21.13 48.59
C CYS A 21 0.83 21.69 47.20
N ILE A 22 0.96 23.01 47.06
CA ILE A 22 1.33 23.66 45.80
C ILE A 22 2.77 23.24 45.39
N ILE A 23 3.71 23.22 46.35
CA ILE A 23 5.09 22.81 46.11
C ILE A 23 5.17 21.32 45.73
N VAL A 24 4.46 20.43 46.44
CA VAL A 24 4.39 19.02 46.14
C VAL A 24 3.78 18.77 44.75
N ASN A 25 2.67 19.45 44.44
CA ASN A 25 2.07 19.36 43.10
C ASN A 25 3.00 19.88 42.01
N LYS A 26 3.76 20.96 42.29
CA LYS A 26 4.77 21.47 41.34
C LYS A 26 5.93 20.51 41.16
N ILE A 27 6.46 19.93 42.23
CA ILE A 27 7.51 18.90 42.21
C ILE A 27 7.02 17.62 41.51
N GLN A 28 5.80 17.19 41.75
CA GLN A 28 5.18 16.05 41.05
C GLN A 28 5.01 16.32 39.56
N LYS A 29 4.66 17.55 39.18
CA LYS A 29 4.57 17.98 37.78
C LYS A 29 5.92 18.06 37.10
N GLU A 30 6.95 18.54 37.81
CA GLU A 30 8.34 18.61 37.29
C GLU A 30 9.03 17.24 37.21
N ASN A 31 8.58 16.25 38.00
CA ASN A 31 9.16 14.90 38.01
C ASN A 31 8.34 13.90 37.17
N LYS A 32 7.30 14.33 36.48
CA LYS A 32 6.51 13.45 35.61
C LYS A 32 7.32 13.17 34.34
N LYS A 33 7.93 12.00 34.27
CA LYS A 33 8.62 11.50 33.07
C LYS A 33 7.91 10.26 32.57
N TYR A 34 7.84 10.14 31.27
CA TYR A 34 7.30 8.96 30.61
C TYR A 34 8.44 7.98 30.32
N GLU A 35 8.22 6.69 30.56
CA GLU A 35 9.12 5.64 30.06
C GLU A 35 8.90 5.48 28.55
N ILE A 36 9.96 5.68 27.77
CA ILE A 36 9.91 5.57 26.31
C ILE A 36 10.81 4.40 25.91
N ALA A 37 10.27 3.45 25.18
CA ALA A 37 11.06 2.44 24.50
C ALA A 37 12.04 3.16 23.54
N GLN A 38 13.30 2.74 23.51
CA GLN A 38 14.27 3.29 22.56
C GLN A 38 13.83 2.95 21.14
N ILE A 39 13.23 3.94 20.47
CA ILE A 39 12.95 3.90 19.04
C ILE A 39 14.04 4.75 18.40
N ASN A 40 14.97 4.13 17.71
CA ASN A 40 16.03 4.82 16.99
C ASN A 40 15.39 5.81 16.01
N GLU A 41 15.86 7.06 15.99
CA GLU A 41 15.49 8.15 15.09
C GLU A 41 14.35 9.08 15.55
N TYR A 42 13.50 8.72 16.52
CA TYR A 42 12.44 9.61 16.97
C TYR A 42 12.87 10.50 18.12
N LYS A 43 12.68 11.80 17.96
CA LYS A 43 12.96 12.81 19.00
C LYS A 43 11.71 13.24 19.76
N TYR A 44 10.53 13.12 19.15
CA TYR A 44 9.27 13.60 19.68
C TYR A 44 8.16 12.55 19.53
N PHE A 45 7.34 12.46 20.55
CA PHE A 45 6.22 11.49 20.63
C PHE A 45 4.95 12.20 21.06
N VAL A 46 3.83 11.80 20.44
CA VAL A 46 2.50 12.21 20.89
C VAL A 46 2.10 11.39 22.09
N VAL A 47 1.65 12.06 23.16
CA VAL A 47 1.09 11.43 24.35
C VAL A 47 -0.37 11.83 24.54
N LYS A 48 -1.17 10.92 25.10
CA LYS A 48 -2.58 11.18 25.42
C LYS A 48 -2.78 11.11 26.94
N GLU A 49 -3.36 12.15 27.51
CA GLU A 49 -3.71 12.22 28.91
C GLU A 49 -5.06 12.91 29.06
N ASN A 50 -5.99 12.30 29.83
CA ASN A 50 -7.34 12.83 30.05
C ASN A 50 -8.06 13.24 28.74
N GLU A 51 -8.02 12.35 27.74
CA GLU A 51 -8.60 12.56 26.40
C GLU A 51 -8.01 13.73 25.59
N LYS A 52 -6.90 14.31 26.04
CA LYS A 52 -6.18 15.38 25.35
C LYS A 52 -4.77 14.92 24.95
N TYR A 53 -4.25 15.52 23.90
CA TYR A 53 -2.96 15.18 23.34
C TYR A 53 -1.91 16.25 23.66
N GLY A 54 -0.70 15.80 23.91
CA GLY A 54 0.52 16.59 24.14
C GLY A 54 1.70 15.99 23.39
N VAL A 55 2.88 16.57 23.58
CA VAL A 55 4.14 16.10 22.99
C VAL A 55 5.21 15.97 24.06
N ILE A 56 5.96 14.89 24.03
CA ILE A 56 7.16 14.68 24.86
C ILE A 56 8.38 14.43 23.96
N ASN A 57 9.57 14.65 24.53
CA ASN A 57 10.83 14.27 23.88
C ASN A 57 11.30 12.87 24.31
N THR A 58 12.45 12.42 23.79
CA THR A 58 13.10 11.15 24.15
C THR A 58 13.50 11.01 25.61
N ASN A 59 13.63 12.13 26.34
CA ASN A 59 13.94 12.11 27.77
C ASN A 59 12.69 11.99 28.64
N GLY A 60 11.49 11.99 28.05
CA GLY A 60 10.22 12.04 28.73
C GLY A 60 9.82 13.46 29.22
N ASP A 61 10.56 14.50 28.79
CA ASP A 61 10.21 15.87 29.15
C ASP A 61 9.02 16.35 28.32
N ILE A 62 8.08 17.05 28.96
CA ILE A 62 6.89 17.59 28.31
C ILE A 62 7.29 18.80 27.46
N ILE A 63 7.11 18.69 26.14
CA ILE A 63 7.33 19.78 25.18
C ILE A 63 6.05 20.57 24.98
N ILE A 64 4.92 19.87 24.79
CA ILE A 64 3.59 20.46 24.67
C ILE A 64 2.66 19.78 25.68
N GLU A 65 2.05 20.58 26.53
CA GLU A 65 1.06 20.09 27.52
C GLU A 65 -0.13 19.40 26.83
N SER A 66 -0.68 18.35 27.46
CA SER A 66 -1.84 17.61 26.96
C SER A 66 -3.14 18.42 27.07
N LYS A 67 -3.41 19.25 26.06
CA LYS A 67 -4.59 20.13 25.98
C LYS A 67 -5.29 20.15 24.63
N TYR A 68 -4.66 19.60 23.59
CA TYR A 68 -5.18 19.61 22.22
C TYR A 68 -6.13 18.44 21.97
N ASP A 69 -7.06 18.60 21.03
CA ASP A 69 -8.01 17.56 20.61
C ASP A 69 -7.29 16.45 19.82
N ASP A 70 -6.23 16.83 19.08
CA ASP A 70 -5.35 15.92 18.35
C ASP A 70 -4.01 16.62 18.06
N ILE A 71 -2.95 15.84 17.87
CA ILE A 71 -1.64 16.33 17.43
C ILE A 71 -1.09 15.36 16.39
N LYS A 72 -0.56 15.91 15.29
CA LYS A 72 0.18 15.16 14.29
C LYS A 72 1.63 15.65 14.23
N ILE A 73 2.56 14.71 14.24
CA ILE A 73 4.00 14.96 14.07
C ILE A 73 4.40 14.34 12.72
N PRO A 74 4.46 15.12 11.62
CA PRO A 74 4.77 14.59 10.29
C PRO A 74 6.15 13.98 10.21
N ASN A 75 7.12 14.63 10.86
CA ASN A 75 8.49 14.14 10.98
C ASN A 75 8.92 14.13 12.47
N PRO A 76 9.02 12.95 13.09
CA PRO A 76 9.34 12.85 14.52
C PRO A 76 10.78 13.24 14.89
N GLU A 77 11.63 13.54 13.90
CA GLU A 77 12.97 14.10 14.10
C GLU A 77 12.97 15.64 14.14
N LYS A 78 11.86 16.27 13.74
CA LYS A 78 11.70 17.73 13.63
C LYS A 78 10.65 18.25 14.60
N ALA A 79 10.91 19.41 15.19
CA ALA A 79 9.99 20.08 16.10
C ALA A 79 8.93 20.86 15.32
N VAL A 80 8.05 20.14 14.63
CA VAL A 80 6.91 20.66 13.89
C VAL A 80 5.66 19.88 14.31
N PHE A 81 4.85 20.49 15.18
CA PHE A 81 3.69 19.85 15.80
C PHE A 81 2.42 20.51 15.30
N ILE A 82 1.62 19.76 14.52
CA ILE A 82 0.33 20.21 13.99
C ILE A 82 -0.73 19.89 15.05
N CYS A 83 -1.17 20.92 15.76
CA CYS A 83 -2.08 20.81 16.88
C CYS A 83 -3.49 21.23 16.48
N TYR A 84 -4.48 20.39 16.79
CA TYR A 84 -5.90 20.64 16.51
C TYR A 84 -6.62 21.01 17.81
N GLU A 85 -7.34 22.12 17.81
CA GLU A 85 -8.14 22.59 18.92
C GLU A 85 -9.41 23.28 18.42
N ASN A 86 -10.59 22.82 18.82
CA ASN A 86 -11.86 23.43 18.42
C ASN A 86 -12.00 23.61 16.91
N LYS A 87 -11.62 22.61 16.11
CA LYS A 87 -11.59 22.61 14.63
C LYS A 87 -10.63 23.63 14.01
N LYS A 88 -9.74 24.21 14.78
CA LYS A 88 -8.66 25.08 14.30
C LYS A 88 -7.35 24.34 14.35
N THR A 89 -6.46 24.68 13.43
CA THR A 89 -5.12 24.13 13.34
C THR A 89 -4.10 25.19 13.75
N LYS A 90 -3.11 24.79 14.54
CA LYS A 90 -1.92 25.58 14.87
C LYS A 90 -0.69 24.70 14.68
N VAL A 91 0.39 25.27 14.23
CA VAL A 91 1.68 24.56 14.16
C VAL A 91 2.60 25.15 15.22
N LEU A 92 3.12 24.29 16.10
CA LEU A 92 4.00 24.69 17.19
C LEU A 92 5.40 24.13 16.98
N ASN A 93 6.41 24.88 17.46
CA ASN A 93 7.80 24.43 17.55
C ASN A 93 8.11 23.81 18.92
N GLU A 94 9.36 23.45 19.18
CA GLU A 94 9.85 22.86 20.43
C GLU A 94 9.64 23.75 21.66
N LYS A 95 9.56 25.08 21.48
CA LYS A 95 9.31 26.04 22.56
C LYS A 95 7.82 26.28 22.81
N GLY A 96 6.93 25.60 22.06
CA GLY A 96 5.49 25.86 22.09
C GLY A 96 5.07 27.16 21.40
N GLU A 97 5.96 27.77 20.61
CA GLU A 97 5.68 28.99 19.84
C GLU A 97 4.96 28.62 18.53
N GLU A 98 3.96 29.41 18.15
CA GLU A 98 3.25 29.21 16.90
C GLU A 98 4.12 29.63 15.70
N ILE A 99 4.29 28.71 14.74
CA ILE A 99 5.04 28.90 13.50
C ILE A 99 4.13 28.77 12.30
N PHE A 100 4.61 29.22 11.13
CA PHE A 100 3.89 29.16 9.83
C PHE A 100 2.58 29.95 9.82
N THR A 101 2.48 31.01 10.65
CA THR A 101 1.27 31.87 10.80
C THR A 101 0.86 32.62 9.55
N GLN A 102 1.69 32.65 8.51
CA GLN A 102 1.40 33.25 7.20
C GLN A 102 0.45 32.40 6.34
N TYR A 103 0.15 31.16 6.74
CA TYR A 103 -0.77 30.25 6.06
C TYR A 103 -2.09 30.14 6.84
N GLU A 104 -3.21 29.90 6.13
CA GLU A 104 -4.54 29.81 6.76
C GLU A 104 -4.75 28.48 7.48
N ASP A 105 -4.22 27.38 6.88
CA ASP A 105 -4.26 26.04 7.45
C ASP A 105 -3.06 25.24 6.97
N ILE A 106 -2.57 24.34 7.81
CA ILE A 106 -1.47 23.41 7.49
C ILE A 106 -1.88 22.01 7.86
N GLN A 107 -1.69 21.10 6.95
CA GLN A 107 -2.05 19.69 7.11
C GLN A 107 -0.86 18.79 6.78
N PRO A 108 -0.69 17.68 7.51
CA PRO A 108 0.26 16.65 7.12
C PRO A 108 -0.26 15.90 5.90
N LEU A 109 0.65 15.41 5.08
CA LEU A 109 0.34 14.55 3.94
C LEU A 109 0.44 13.09 4.39
N ARG A 110 -0.70 12.42 4.57
CA ARG A 110 -0.74 11.05 5.03
C ARG A 110 -0.34 10.10 3.89
N LEU A 111 0.67 9.25 4.14
CA LEU A 111 1.07 8.22 3.19
C LEU A 111 0.00 7.13 3.09
N LYS A 112 -0.22 6.63 1.88
CA LYS A 112 -1.14 5.53 1.59
C LYS A 112 -0.35 4.21 1.51
N ASN A 113 -0.84 3.17 2.19
CA ASN A 113 -0.24 1.82 2.22
C ASN A 113 1.14 1.72 2.86
N VAL A 114 1.32 2.35 3.99
CA VAL A 114 2.49 2.13 4.83
C VAL A 114 2.11 1.17 5.94
N ILE A 115 2.87 0.09 6.08
CA ILE A 115 2.73 -0.90 7.17
C ILE A 115 3.39 -0.36 8.46
N SER A 116 4.10 0.77 8.38
CA SER A 116 4.80 1.39 9.51
C SER A 116 3.94 2.43 10.23
N ASP A 117 4.24 2.68 11.49
CA ASP A 117 3.57 3.67 12.33
C ASP A 117 3.76 5.12 11.86
N LEU A 118 4.71 5.35 10.95
CA LEU A 118 4.92 6.64 10.29
C LEU A 118 4.06 6.77 9.06
N MET A 119 2.95 7.45 9.24
CA MET A 119 1.94 7.57 8.19
C MET A 119 1.96 8.89 7.43
N TYR A 120 3.04 9.68 7.52
CA TYR A 120 3.10 11.01 6.91
C TYR A 120 4.36 11.21 6.08
N GLU A 121 4.22 12.03 5.02
CA GLU A 121 5.38 12.57 4.30
C GLU A 121 6.21 13.46 5.25
N LYS A 122 7.51 13.13 5.40
CA LYS A 122 8.37 13.73 6.43
C LYS A 122 8.89 15.12 6.08
N THR A 123 8.92 15.46 4.80
CA THR A 123 9.65 16.65 4.30
C THR A 123 8.74 17.75 3.78
N THR A 124 7.46 17.44 3.58
CA THR A 124 6.52 18.31 2.87
C THR A 124 5.15 18.34 3.56
N LEU A 125 4.60 19.53 3.67
CA LEU A 125 3.27 19.78 4.24
C LEU A 125 2.36 20.42 3.18
N LYS A 126 1.06 20.16 3.29
CA LYS A 126 0.02 20.85 2.54
C LYS A 126 -0.42 22.10 3.30
N TYR A 127 -0.49 23.25 2.63
CA TYR A 127 -1.05 24.48 3.21
C TYR A 127 -2.22 24.99 2.38
N SER A 128 -3.12 25.72 3.00
CA SER A 128 -4.20 26.39 2.29
C SER A 128 -4.05 27.92 2.30
N LYS A 129 -4.56 28.55 1.25
CA LYS A 129 -4.78 29.99 1.12
C LYS A 129 -5.88 30.29 0.11
N ASN A 130 -6.88 31.08 0.52
CA ASN A 130 -8.04 31.42 -0.34
C ASN A 130 -8.76 30.19 -0.91
N GLY A 131 -8.93 29.13 -0.10
CA GLY A 131 -9.60 27.90 -0.51
C GLY A 131 -8.86 27.04 -1.53
N LYS A 132 -7.60 27.33 -1.81
CA LYS A 132 -6.71 26.51 -2.65
C LYS A 132 -5.53 26.01 -1.84
N TYR A 133 -4.94 24.91 -2.31
CA TYR A 133 -3.81 24.27 -1.65
C TYR A 133 -2.51 24.47 -2.42
N GLY A 134 -1.43 24.52 -1.66
CA GLY A 134 -0.06 24.44 -2.11
C GLY A 134 0.77 23.56 -1.17
N ILE A 135 2.04 23.40 -1.45
CA ILE A 135 2.97 22.69 -0.57
C ILE A 135 4.10 23.59 -0.09
N ILE A 136 4.51 23.33 1.15
CA ILE A 136 5.70 23.91 1.80
C ILE A 136 6.62 22.77 2.23
N ASP A 137 7.89 23.05 2.44
CA ASP A 137 8.77 22.10 3.11
C ASP A 137 8.50 22.09 4.64
N ILE A 138 9.14 21.17 5.34
CA ILE A 138 8.97 21.00 6.80
C ILE A 138 9.50 22.20 7.59
N GLU A 139 10.32 23.04 7.01
CA GLU A 139 10.81 24.29 7.57
C GLU A 139 9.90 25.49 7.28
N GLY A 140 8.80 25.29 6.54
CA GLY A 140 7.80 26.30 6.22
C GLY A 140 8.09 27.15 4.97
N LYS A 141 9.10 26.78 4.19
CA LYS A 141 9.41 27.47 2.93
C LYS A 141 8.44 27.01 1.85
N LYS A 142 7.86 27.99 1.16
CA LYS A 142 6.90 27.72 0.07
C LYS A 142 7.60 27.03 -1.10
N ILE A 143 7.03 25.88 -1.52
CA ILE A 143 7.44 25.11 -2.70
C ILE A 143 6.54 25.45 -3.89
N THR A 144 5.20 25.38 -3.72
CA THR A 144 4.26 25.75 -4.77
C THR A 144 3.30 26.87 -4.34
N ASN A 145 2.75 27.61 -5.28
CA ASN A 145 1.62 28.50 -5.00
C ASN A 145 0.36 27.70 -4.69
N PRO A 146 -0.61 28.27 -3.96
CA PRO A 146 -1.89 27.62 -3.63
C PRO A 146 -2.83 27.69 -4.84
N ILE A 147 -2.62 26.79 -5.79
CA ILE A 147 -3.37 26.72 -7.07
C ILE A 147 -4.20 25.45 -7.23
N TYR A 148 -4.01 24.48 -6.34
CA TYR A 148 -4.68 23.19 -6.43
C TYR A 148 -5.98 23.17 -5.61
N GLU A 149 -6.97 22.43 -6.08
CA GLU A 149 -8.24 22.17 -5.38
C GLU A 149 -8.06 21.14 -4.28
N ASP A 150 -7.12 20.22 -4.49
CA ASP A 150 -6.71 19.24 -3.50
C ASP A 150 -5.28 18.75 -3.79
N ILE A 151 -4.61 18.28 -2.72
CA ILE A 151 -3.31 17.63 -2.78
C ILE A 151 -3.35 16.44 -1.84
N ASP A 152 -2.95 15.27 -2.32
CA ASP A 152 -2.90 14.03 -1.54
C ASP A 152 -1.66 13.21 -1.93
N THR A 153 -1.34 12.19 -1.18
CA THR A 153 -0.28 11.25 -1.53
C THR A 153 -0.79 10.19 -2.51
N LEU A 154 0.11 9.60 -3.26
CA LEU A 154 -0.17 8.45 -4.12
C LEU A 154 0.19 7.15 -3.41
N GLN A 155 -0.59 6.12 -3.68
CA GLN A 155 -0.30 4.76 -3.23
C GLN A 155 1.03 4.27 -3.82
N PHE A 156 1.90 3.66 -3.01
CA PHE A 156 3.21 3.14 -3.41
C PHE A 156 4.21 4.16 -4.02
N LYS A 157 3.93 5.45 -3.92
CA LYS A 157 4.71 6.53 -4.56
C LYS A 157 5.17 7.57 -3.54
N GLU A 158 6.06 7.19 -2.62
CA GLU A 158 6.69 8.17 -1.72
C GLU A 158 7.41 9.26 -2.51
N GLY A 159 7.28 10.50 -2.06
CA GLY A 159 7.87 11.66 -2.71
C GLY A 159 7.09 12.17 -3.94
N GLU A 160 5.90 11.61 -4.21
CA GLU A 160 5.00 12.03 -5.28
C GLU A 160 3.60 12.33 -4.73
N LEU A 161 2.97 13.37 -5.27
CA LEU A 161 1.70 13.90 -4.81
C LEU A 161 0.69 13.95 -5.95
N LEU A 162 -0.50 13.43 -5.69
CA LEU A 162 -1.67 13.59 -6.54
C LEU A 162 -2.22 15.01 -6.33
N VAL A 163 -2.34 15.77 -7.39
CA VAL A 163 -2.89 17.13 -7.35
C VAL A 163 -4.13 17.24 -8.22
N LYS A 164 -5.11 18.03 -7.75
CA LYS A 164 -6.31 18.34 -8.50
C LYS A 164 -6.34 19.82 -8.86
N LYS A 165 -6.54 20.14 -10.14
CA LYS A 165 -6.68 21.51 -10.63
C LYS A 165 -7.67 21.55 -11.80
N ASP A 166 -8.60 22.51 -11.77
CA ASP A 166 -9.66 22.68 -12.78
C ASP A 166 -10.45 21.36 -13.00
N GLY A 167 -10.74 20.67 -11.88
CA GLY A 167 -11.46 19.39 -11.85
C GLY A 167 -10.64 18.19 -12.33
N LYS A 168 -9.41 18.35 -12.81
CA LYS A 168 -8.55 17.29 -13.35
C LYS A 168 -7.39 16.96 -12.42
N TYR A 169 -6.96 15.70 -12.46
CA TYR A 169 -5.83 15.18 -11.68
C TYR A 169 -4.54 15.20 -12.49
N GLY A 170 -3.45 15.40 -11.77
CA GLY A 170 -2.07 15.31 -12.22
C GLY A 170 -1.16 14.84 -11.08
N VAL A 171 0.13 14.71 -11.34
CA VAL A 171 1.14 14.30 -10.35
C VAL A 171 2.27 15.33 -10.35
N ILE A 172 2.67 15.75 -9.15
CA ILE A 172 3.89 16.52 -8.91
C ILE A 172 4.77 15.73 -7.94
N ASN A 173 6.07 16.03 -7.91
CA ASN A 173 6.91 15.54 -6.82
C ASN A 173 6.89 16.51 -5.63
N ILE A 174 7.45 16.11 -4.50
CA ILE A 174 7.58 16.94 -3.28
C ILE A 174 8.40 18.23 -3.48
N LYS A 175 9.12 18.37 -4.60
CA LYS A 175 9.84 19.60 -4.99
C LYS A 175 8.98 20.53 -5.85
N GLY A 176 7.71 20.15 -6.10
CA GLY A 176 6.77 20.92 -6.91
C GLY A 176 6.93 20.76 -8.44
N THR A 177 7.80 19.83 -8.89
CA THR A 177 7.98 19.55 -10.33
C THR A 177 6.84 18.68 -10.83
N THR A 178 6.22 19.07 -11.93
CA THR A 178 5.16 18.28 -12.58
C THR A 178 5.75 17.02 -13.22
N ILE A 179 5.22 15.86 -12.83
CA ILE A 179 5.48 14.56 -13.44
C ILE A 179 4.39 14.26 -14.46
N VAL A 180 3.13 14.32 -14.05
CA VAL A 180 1.96 14.13 -14.93
C VAL A 180 1.13 15.41 -14.93
N LYS A 181 0.82 15.92 -16.11
CA LYS A 181 0.00 17.14 -16.26
C LYS A 181 -1.42 16.93 -15.72
N THR A 182 -2.02 17.97 -15.14
CA THR A 182 -3.42 17.96 -14.68
C THR A 182 -4.39 17.94 -15.86
N GLN A 183 -4.74 16.76 -16.33
CA GLN A 183 -5.59 16.56 -17.51
C GLN A 183 -6.44 15.28 -17.47
N TYR A 184 -6.34 14.48 -16.41
CA TYR A 184 -7.02 13.21 -16.30
C TYR A 184 -8.16 13.27 -15.28
N ASP A 185 -9.16 12.42 -15.45
CA ASP A 185 -10.28 12.26 -14.51
C ASP A 185 -9.97 11.30 -13.36
N GLY A 186 -8.97 10.47 -13.55
CA GLY A 186 -8.42 9.59 -12.52
C GLY A 186 -6.97 9.24 -12.81
N ILE A 187 -6.21 9.03 -11.74
CA ILE A 187 -4.82 8.57 -11.79
C ILE A 187 -4.62 7.56 -10.66
N GLU A 188 -4.16 6.37 -11.01
CA GLU A 188 -3.73 5.33 -10.10
C GLU A 188 -2.25 5.08 -10.28
N SER A 189 -1.53 4.89 -9.17
CA SER A 189 -0.11 4.60 -9.22
C SER A 189 0.12 3.13 -9.59
N ASP A 190 1.19 2.87 -10.28
CA ASP A 190 1.62 1.55 -10.69
C ASP A 190 2.98 1.18 -10.09
N ARG A 191 3.21 -0.14 -9.93
CA ARG A 191 4.44 -0.72 -9.41
C ARG A 191 4.75 -2.02 -10.13
N TYR A 192 6.00 -2.46 -10.07
CA TYR A 192 6.42 -3.80 -10.49
C TYR A 192 7.20 -4.47 -9.37
N TYR A 193 7.27 -5.79 -9.43
CA TYR A 193 8.03 -6.60 -8.49
C TYR A 193 9.41 -6.90 -9.05
N GLU A 194 10.41 -6.92 -8.18
CA GLU A 194 11.79 -7.27 -8.48
C GLU A 194 12.28 -8.19 -7.35
N GLU A 195 12.65 -9.42 -7.68
CA GLU A 195 12.91 -10.49 -6.70
C GLU A 195 13.93 -10.10 -5.62
N GLU A 196 15.04 -9.47 -6.03
CA GLU A 196 16.10 -9.07 -5.10
C GLU A 196 15.76 -7.86 -4.23
N THR A 197 14.89 -6.98 -4.68
CA THR A 197 14.70 -5.65 -4.11
C THR A 197 13.24 -5.31 -3.81
N GLY A 198 12.31 -6.23 -4.08
CA GLY A 198 10.88 -6.06 -3.85
C GLY A 198 10.22 -5.06 -4.81
N TYR A 199 9.07 -4.52 -4.40
CA TYR A 199 8.28 -3.63 -5.24
C TYR A 199 8.98 -2.32 -5.57
N LYS A 200 8.97 -1.94 -6.84
CA LYS A 200 9.53 -0.72 -7.41
C LYS A 200 8.43 0.16 -8.00
N LYS A 201 8.66 1.48 -7.95
CA LYS A 201 7.79 2.44 -8.63
C LYS A 201 7.80 2.19 -10.14
N SER A 202 6.60 2.20 -10.75
CA SER A 202 6.40 2.20 -12.19
C SER A 202 5.65 3.47 -12.62
N GLY A 203 4.82 3.40 -13.67
CA GLY A 203 4.06 4.53 -14.16
C GLY A 203 2.73 4.76 -13.45
N TYR A 204 1.74 5.14 -14.24
CA TYR A 204 0.40 5.50 -13.78
C TYR A 204 -0.65 5.01 -14.77
N ILE A 205 -1.67 4.34 -14.26
CA ILE A 205 -2.91 4.10 -15.00
C ILE A 205 -3.72 5.39 -14.93
N VAL A 206 -4.09 5.93 -16.08
CA VAL A 206 -4.80 7.21 -16.18
C VAL A 206 -6.13 7.02 -16.88
N SER A 207 -7.17 7.73 -16.44
CA SER A 207 -8.50 7.64 -17.05
C SER A 207 -9.00 8.99 -17.53
N LYS A 208 -9.79 8.96 -18.59
CA LYS A 208 -10.59 10.07 -19.11
C LYS A 208 -12.04 9.65 -19.26
N THR A 209 -12.96 10.52 -18.87
CA THR A 209 -14.39 10.34 -19.08
C THR A 209 -14.77 10.72 -20.50
N THR A 210 -15.52 9.88 -21.15
CA THR A 210 -16.15 10.11 -22.47
C THR A 210 -17.64 9.89 -22.38
N ASP A 211 -18.39 10.18 -23.45
CA ASP A 211 -19.83 9.92 -23.51
C ASP A 211 -20.16 8.41 -23.35
N GLU A 212 -19.20 7.54 -23.66
CA GLU A 212 -19.32 6.08 -23.54
C GLU A 212 -18.73 5.53 -22.23
N GLY A 213 -18.38 6.39 -21.26
CA GLY A 213 -17.80 6.02 -19.97
C GLY A 213 -16.29 6.27 -19.90
N TYR A 214 -15.64 5.64 -18.92
CA TYR A 214 -14.20 5.80 -18.73
C TYR A 214 -13.39 5.13 -19.83
N ARG A 215 -12.29 5.80 -20.23
CA ARG A 215 -11.28 5.24 -21.10
C ARG A 215 -9.92 5.33 -20.42
N TYR A 216 -9.27 4.19 -20.31
CA TYR A 216 -8.00 4.04 -19.62
C TYR A 216 -6.82 4.11 -20.58
N GLY A 217 -5.70 4.59 -20.07
CA GLY A 217 -4.42 4.66 -20.73
C GLY A 217 -3.29 4.55 -19.70
N TYR A 218 -2.05 4.62 -20.14
CA TYR A 218 -0.90 4.50 -19.27
C TYR A 218 0.15 5.57 -19.54
N VAL A 219 0.63 6.16 -18.44
CA VAL A 219 1.74 7.13 -18.43
C VAL A 219 2.91 6.45 -17.72
N ASN A 220 4.09 6.47 -18.33
CA ASN A 220 5.27 5.88 -17.72
C ASN A 220 5.83 6.75 -16.56
N ILE A 221 6.86 6.25 -15.87
CA ILE A 221 7.43 6.93 -14.69
C ILE A 221 8.03 8.32 -15.02
N GLU A 222 8.44 8.55 -16.27
CA GLU A 222 8.94 9.85 -16.76
C GLU A 222 7.82 10.84 -17.11
N GLY A 223 6.56 10.46 -16.95
CA GLY A 223 5.41 11.29 -17.28
C GLY A 223 5.00 11.27 -18.75
N LYS A 224 5.56 10.35 -19.57
CA LYS A 224 5.20 10.18 -20.97
C LYS A 224 4.03 9.21 -21.10
N GLN A 225 2.97 9.61 -21.79
CA GLN A 225 1.89 8.69 -22.15
C GLN A 225 2.38 7.69 -23.19
N ILE A 226 2.34 6.38 -22.86
CA ILE A 226 2.77 5.28 -23.74
C ILE A 226 1.58 4.44 -24.19
N ILE A 227 0.42 4.53 -23.53
CA ILE A 227 -0.84 3.91 -23.96
C ILE A 227 -1.92 5.00 -23.95
N GLU A 228 -2.60 5.17 -25.07
CA GLU A 228 -3.68 6.18 -25.23
C GLU A 228 -4.91 5.80 -24.38
N ASN A 229 -5.68 6.84 -23.98
CA ASN A 229 -6.95 6.66 -23.26
C ASN A 229 -8.05 6.21 -24.22
N LYS A 230 -8.08 4.94 -24.61
CA LYS A 230 -9.09 4.34 -25.47
C LYS A 230 -9.68 3.02 -24.95
N TYR A 231 -9.02 2.40 -24.01
CA TYR A 231 -9.40 1.08 -23.50
C TYR A 231 -10.52 1.16 -22.46
N ASN A 232 -11.44 0.21 -22.50
CA ASN A 232 -12.54 0.10 -21.54
C ASN A 232 -12.05 -0.43 -20.19
N ASP A 233 -10.96 -1.23 -20.22
CA ASP A 233 -10.30 -1.79 -19.06
C ASP A 233 -8.80 -1.88 -19.31
N LEU A 234 -8.00 -1.69 -18.25
CA LEU A 234 -6.56 -1.69 -18.35
C LEU A 234 -5.96 -2.01 -16.98
N TYR A 235 -5.21 -3.09 -16.87
CA TYR A 235 -4.52 -3.45 -15.63
C TYR A 235 -3.15 -4.04 -15.90
N ARG A 236 -2.24 -3.75 -14.98
CA ARG A 236 -0.88 -4.26 -15.07
C ARG A 236 -0.79 -5.69 -14.58
N VAL A 237 0.06 -6.47 -15.23
CA VAL A 237 0.61 -7.71 -14.69
C VAL A 237 1.72 -7.33 -13.70
N THR A 238 1.40 -7.33 -12.39
CA THR A 238 2.26 -6.75 -11.33
C THR A 238 3.29 -7.72 -10.79
N ASP A 239 2.98 -9.01 -10.81
CA ASP A 239 3.75 -10.03 -10.09
C ASP A 239 4.86 -10.66 -10.97
N ILE A 240 4.99 -10.18 -12.19
CA ILE A 240 6.10 -10.55 -13.07
C ILE A 240 7.40 -9.87 -12.60
N ASN A 241 8.46 -10.66 -12.43
CA ASN A 241 9.80 -10.16 -12.11
C ASN A 241 10.42 -9.44 -13.32
N SER A 242 9.87 -8.27 -13.65
CA SER A 242 10.32 -7.49 -14.81
C SER A 242 10.01 -6.00 -14.64
N LYS A 243 11.01 -5.18 -14.99
CA LYS A 243 10.83 -3.72 -15.13
C LYS A 243 10.00 -3.33 -16.38
N ASN A 244 9.83 -4.23 -17.35
CA ASN A 244 8.96 -3.98 -18.50
C ASN A 244 7.50 -3.83 -18.06
N VAL A 245 6.76 -2.98 -18.76
CA VAL A 245 5.36 -2.71 -18.46
C VAL A 245 4.48 -3.65 -19.27
N TYR A 246 4.03 -4.76 -18.62
CA TYR A 246 3.05 -5.65 -19.21
C TYR A 246 1.65 -5.26 -18.76
N ILE A 247 0.77 -5.00 -19.71
CA ILE A 247 -0.59 -4.51 -19.45
C ILE A 247 -1.60 -5.31 -20.25
N ILE A 248 -2.53 -5.95 -19.56
CA ILE A 248 -3.72 -6.52 -20.16
C ILE A 248 -4.72 -5.36 -20.37
N CYS A 249 -5.20 -5.20 -21.59
CA CYS A 249 -6.11 -4.13 -21.98
C CYS A 249 -7.33 -4.69 -22.71
N ALA A 250 -8.51 -4.09 -22.48
CA ALA A 250 -9.73 -4.46 -23.15
C ALA A 250 -10.23 -3.31 -24.04
N GLU A 251 -10.57 -3.62 -25.28
CA GLU A 251 -11.23 -2.73 -26.22
C GLU A 251 -12.47 -3.44 -26.78
N ASN A 252 -13.66 -2.85 -26.61
CA ASN A 252 -14.93 -3.42 -27.05
C ASN A 252 -15.21 -4.86 -26.51
N GLY A 253 -14.80 -5.11 -25.25
CA GLY A 253 -14.98 -6.41 -24.60
C GLY A 253 -14.01 -7.51 -25.07
N GLN A 254 -13.01 -7.14 -25.87
CA GLN A 254 -11.95 -8.05 -26.33
C GLN A 254 -10.64 -7.66 -25.65
N TYR A 255 -9.95 -8.66 -25.07
CA TYR A 255 -8.72 -8.50 -24.32
C TYR A 255 -7.49 -8.74 -25.19
N GLY A 256 -6.44 -8.00 -24.93
CA GLY A 256 -5.12 -8.11 -25.53
C GLY A 256 -4.03 -7.82 -24.50
N LEU A 257 -2.77 -8.01 -24.88
CA LEU A 257 -1.60 -7.76 -24.05
C LEU A 257 -0.67 -6.76 -24.72
N MET A 258 -0.20 -5.80 -23.93
CA MET A 258 0.83 -4.85 -24.31
C MET A 258 2.10 -5.05 -23.51
N LYS A 259 3.24 -4.81 -24.14
CA LYS A 259 4.57 -4.67 -23.52
C LYS A 259 5.14 -3.30 -23.85
N ASP A 260 5.43 -2.48 -22.83
CA ASP A 260 5.99 -1.14 -22.98
C ASP A 260 5.21 -0.23 -23.97
N GLY A 261 3.87 -0.34 -23.97
CA GLY A 261 2.97 0.39 -24.85
C GLY A 261 2.87 -0.19 -26.28
N LYS A 262 3.51 -1.30 -26.59
CA LYS A 262 3.37 -2.02 -27.86
C LYS A 262 2.49 -3.24 -27.70
N GLN A 263 1.53 -3.43 -28.58
CA GLN A 263 0.66 -4.59 -28.57
C GLN A 263 1.43 -5.83 -29.01
N ILE A 264 1.41 -6.88 -28.18
CA ILE A 264 2.04 -8.18 -28.43
C ILE A 264 1.02 -9.31 -28.55
N ILE A 265 -0.17 -9.17 -27.95
CA ILE A 265 -1.34 -10.02 -28.21
C ILE A 265 -2.49 -9.08 -28.57
N ASN A 266 -3.13 -9.30 -29.73
CA ASN A 266 -4.22 -8.46 -30.23
C ASN A 266 -5.45 -8.53 -29.33
N ASN A 267 -6.30 -7.47 -29.35
CA ASN A 267 -7.58 -7.44 -28.66
C ASN A 267 -8.62 -8.28 -29.43
N GLU A 268 -8.56 -9.60 -29.28
CA GLU A 268 -9.46 -10.55 -29.96
C GLU A 268 -9.90 -11.73 -29.08
N TYR A 269 -9.60 -11.68 -27.78
CA TYR A 269 -9.88 -12.74 -26.81
C TYR A 269 -10.96 -12.30 -25.82
N GLN A 270 -11.83 -13.24 -25.41
CA GLN A 270 -12.86 -12.97 -24.39
C GLN A 270 -12.28 -12.85 -22.99
N SER A 271 -11.12 -13.47 -22.74
CA SER A 271 -10.34 -13.25 -21.51
C SER A 271 -8.86 -13.52 -21.78
N LEU A 272 -8.03 -12.86 -21.00
CA LEU A 272 -6.60 -13.11 -20.83
C LEU A 272 -6.32 -13.18 -19.32
N VAL A 273 -5.68 -14.25 -18.89
CA VAL A 273 -5.30 -14.47 -17.49
C VAL A 273 -3.81 -14.75 -17.41
N TYR A 274 -3.11 -13.96 -16.64
CA TYR A 274 -1.70 -14.19 -16.35
C TYR A 274 -1.55 -15.30 -15.31
N ASN A 275 -0.66 -16.24 -15.59
CA ASN A 275 -0.32 -17.36 -14.73
C ASN A 275 1.03 -17.09 -14.07
N GLU A 276 1.00 -16.71 -12.81
CA GLU A 276 2.18 -16.32 -12.01
C GLU A 276 3.18 -17.48 -11.85
N SER A 277 2.67 -18.73 -11.76
CA SER A 277 3.51 -19.92 -11.55
C SER A 277 4.52 -20.20 -12.66
N ASN A 278 4.27 -19.70 -13.87
CA ASN A 278 5.07 -20.05 -15.04
C ASN A 278 5.16 -18.96 -16.12
N ASP A 279 4.84 -17.71 -15.79
CA ASP A 279 4.95 -16.54 -16.69
C ASP A 279 4.23 -16.72 -18.04
N THR A 280 3.05 -17.32 -18.02
CA THR A 280 2.25 -17.53 -19.23
C THR A 280 0.92 -16.76 -19.19
N ILE A 281 0.26 -16.68 -20.35
CA ILE A 281 -1.07 -16.07 -20.48
C ILE A 281 -2.06 -17.10 -21.02
N THR A 282 -3.01 -17.51 -20.21
CA THR A 282 -4.14 -18.30 -20.67
C THR A 282 -5.17 -17.39 -21.33
N ALA A 283 -5.60 -17.73 -22.54
CA ALA A 283 -6.55 -16.94 -23.33
C ALA A 283 -7.76 -17.78 -23.72
N LEU A 284 -8.94 -17.15 -23.77
CA LEU A 284 -10.18 -17.74 -24.26
C LEU A 284 -10.56 -17.12 -25.62
N LYS A 285 -10.74 -17.94 -26.64
CA LYS A 285 -11.26 -17.56 -27.95
C LYS A 285 -12.42 -18.45 -28.36
N GLY A 286 -13.62 -17.91 -28.47
CA GLY A 286 -14.83 -18.69 -28.66
C GLY A 286 -15.15 -19.54 -27.41
N LYS A 287 -15.06 -20.86 -27.54
CA LYS A 287 -15.25 -21.81 -26.44
C LYS A 287 -13.98 -22.61 -26.14
N LYS A 288 -12.83 -22.12 -26.63
CA LYS A 288 -11.56 -22.82 -26.57
C LYS A 288 -10.51 -21.98 -25.88
N TYR A 289 -9.72 -22.64 -25.05
CA TYR A 289 -8.57 -22.07 -24.39
C TYR A 289 -7.30 -22.40 -25.17
N GLY A 290 -6.37 -21.48 -25.13
CA GLY A 290 -5.01 -21.60 -25.57
C GLY A 290 -4.09 -20.82 -24.65
N VAL A 291 -2.78 -20.96 -24.82
CA VAL A 291 -1.79 -20.28 -23.97
C VAL A 291 -0.75 -19.56 -24.83
N PHE A 292 -0.39 -18.38 -24.38
CA PHE A 292 0.74 -17.60 -24.88
C PHE A 292 1.87 -17.56 -23.83
N SER A 293 3.09 -17.44 -24.27
CA SER A 293 4.17 -16.95 -23.41
C SER A 293 3.91 -15.48 -23.08
N ILE A 294 4.56 -14.96 -22.04
CA ILE A 294 4.46 -13.54 -21.67
C ILE A 294 4.95 -12.61 -22.79
N GLU A 295 5.79 -13.10 -23.72
CA GLU A 295 6.26 -12.36 -24.89
C GLU A 295 5.25 -12.38 -26.06
N GLY A 296 4.07 -12.99 -25.90
CA GLY A 296 3.01 -13.03 -26.89
C GLY A 296 3.14 -14.14 -27.95
N LYS A 297 4.07 -15.09 -27.77
CA LYS A 297 4.14 -16.28 -28.64
C LYS A 297 3.09 -17.29 -28.20
N GLN A 298 2.25 -17.76 -29.12
CA GLN A 298 1.34 -18.87 -28.84
C GLN A 298 2.15 -20.16 -28.61
N ILE A 299 1.94 -20.79 -27.45
CA ILE A 299 2.63 -22.03 -27.03
C ILE A 299 1.67 -23.21 -26.92
N VAL A 300 0.38 -22.98 -26.62
CA VAL A 300 -0.67 -24.02 -26.67
C VAL A 300 -1.77 -23.57 -27.62
N PRO A 301 -2.23 -24.42 -28.57
CA PRO A 301 -3.26 -24.07 -29.53
C PRO A 301 -4.64 -23.95 -28.90
N PHE A 302 -5.57 -23.20 -29.55
CA PHE A 302 -6.96 -22.98 -29.10
C PHE A 302 -7.86 -24.20 -29.45
N GLU A 303 -7.60 -25.33 -28.82
CA GLU A 303 -8.28 -26.59 -29.06
C GLU A 303 -8.96 -27.17 -27.81
N TYR A 304 -8.54 -26.69 -26.63
CA TYR A 304 -8.89 -27.27 -25.34
C TYR A 304 -10.11 -26.60 -24.70
N LYS A 305 -10.88 -27.37 -23.91
CA LYS A 305 -12.03 -26.88 -23.16
C LYS A 305 -11.62 -26.26 -21.81
N GLN A 306 -10.43 -26.62 -21.31
CA GLN A 306 -9.89 -26.16 -20.05
C GLN A 306 -8.35 -26.14 -20.11
N ILE A 307 -7.77 -25.17 -19.44
CA ILE A 307 -6.33 -25.07 -19.19
C ILE A 307 -6.13 -24.84 -17.70
N ASP A 308 -5.29 -25.65 -17.09
CA ASP A 308 -4.77 -25.47 -15.75
C ASP A 308 -3.25 -25.30 -15.81
N THR A 309 -2.72 -24.42 -14.96
CA THR A 309 -1.27 -24.16 -14.90
C THR A 309 -0.80 -24.37 -13.47
N THR A 310 0.19 -25.22 -13.29
CA THR A 310 0.76 -25.51 -11.96
C THR A 310 2.26 -25.76 -12.12
N GLY A 311 3.07 -24.98 -11.38
CA GLY A 311 4.53 -25.05 -11.53
C GLY A 311 4.96 -24.76 -12.97
N GLU A 312 5.89 -25.55 -13.50
CA GLU A 312 6.46 -25.37 -14.83
C GLU A 312 5.58 -25.93 -15.97
N TYR A 313 4.41 -26.53 -15.67
CA TYR A 313 3.61 -27.26 -16.64
C TYR A 313 2.25 -26.61 -16.90
N ILE A 314 1.72 -26.89 -18.09
CA ILE A 314 0.41 -26.46 -18.58
C ILE A 314 -0.38 -27.73 -18.90
N TYR A 315 -1.50 -27.93 -18.21
CA TYR A 315 -2.41 -29.05 -18.38
C TYR A 315 -3.58 -28.63 -19.25
N ALA A 316 -3.68 -29.21 -20.43
CA ALA A 316 -4.68 -28.87 -21.43
C ALA A 316 -5.66 -30.01 -21.63
N THR A 317 -6.92 -29.83 -21.16
CA THR A 317 -7.99 -30.83 -21.24
C THR A 317 -8.79 -30.63 -22.50
N SER A 318 -8.87 -31.67 -23.35
CA SER A 318 -9.66 -31.70 -24.56
C SER A 318 -11.14 -32.00 -24.29
N ASN A 319 -12.03 -31.92 -25.30
CA ASN A 319 -13.44 -32.17 -25.11
C ASN A 319 -13.78 -33.62 -24.72
N ASP A 320 -12.96 -34.56 -25.08
CA ASP A 320 -13.05 -36.00 -24.78
C ASP A 320 -12.31 -36.40 -23.51
N GLU A 321 -12.08 -35.43 -22.63
CA GLU A 321 -11.43 -35.57 -21.31
C GLU A 321 -9.95 -35.99 -21.36
N ASN A 322 -9.31 -36.05 -22.52
CA ASN A 322 -7.88 -36.33 -22.60
C ASN A 322 -7.08 -35.10 -22.17
N VAL A 323 -6.09 -35.30 -21.31
CA VAL A 323 -5.19 -34.25 -20.83
C VAL A 323 -3.86 -34.36 -21.58
N LYS A 324 -3.43 -33.26 -22.17
CA LYS A 324 -2.06 -33.07 -22.66
C LYS A 324 -1.31 -32.14 -21.76
N ILE A 325 -0.05 -32.41 -21.55
CA ILE A 325 0.82 -31.63 -20.71
C ILE A 325 1.88 -30.95 -21.58
N PHE A 326 2.06 -29.65 -21.39
CA PHE A 326 3.05 -28.86 -22.10
C PHE A 326 4.01 -28.18 -21.12
N ASP A 327 5.24 -28.00 -21.51
CA ASP A 327 6.17 -27.08 -20.85
C ASP A 327 5.89 -25.62 -21.27
N THR A 328 6.59 -24.68 -20.67
CA THR A 328 6.45 -23.23 -20.95
C THR A 328 6.95 -22.83 -22.34
N ASP A 329 7.67 -23.68 -23.05
CA ASP A 329 8.04 -23.48 -24.44
C ASP A 329 6.98 -24.00 -25.43
N GLY A 330 5.96 -24.72 -24.92
CA GLY A 330 4.88 -25.33 -25.67
C GLY A 330 5.22 -26.71 -26.24
N LYS A 331 6.25 -27.36 -25.71
CA LYS A 331 6.59 -28.73 -26.07
C LYS A 331 5.77 -29.69 -25.22
N GLU A 332 5.15 -30.70 -25.87
CA GLU A 332 4.40 -31.74 -25.18
C GLU A 332 5.33 -32.55 -24.28
N ALA A 333 5.03 -32.55 -22.99
CA ALA A 333 5.78 -33.27 -21.97
C ALA A 333 5.14 -34.65 -21.75
N ASN A 334 5.96 -35.69 -21.73
CA ASN A 334 5.50 -37.07 -21.49
C ASN A 334 5.62 -37.37 -20.00
N ILE A 335 4.76 -36.74 -19.20
CA ILE A 335 4.67 -36.93 -17.73
C ILE A 335 3.44 -37.79 -17.47
N ASP A 336 3.57 -38.78 -16.56
CA ASP A 336 2.40 -39.53 -16.11
C ASP A 336 1.39 -38.57 -15.46
N SER A 337 0.22 -38.40 -16.06
CA SER A 337 -0.81 -37.43 -15.63
C SER A 337 -1.31 -37.69 -14.21
N ASN A 338 -1.18 -38.89 -13.70
CA ASN A 338 -1.55 -39.25 -12.32
C ASN A 338 -0.47 -38.82 -11.31
N LEU A 339 0.78 -38.66 -11.76
CA LEU A 339 1.89 -38.15 -10.94
C LEU A 339 2.00 -36.61 -11.02
N ALA A 340 1.65 -36.01 -12.16
CA ALA A 340 1.81 -34.60 -12.40
C ALA A 340 0.98 -33.67 -11.49
N ILE A 341 -0.18 -34.16 -11.02
CA ILE A 341 -1.03 -33.40 -10.08
C ILE A 341 -0.42 -33.36 -8.67
N LEU A 342 0.52 -34.27 -8.39
CA LEU A 342 1.13 -34.44 -7.06
C LEU A 342 2.65 -34.14 -7.06
N ASP A 343 3.24 -33.80 -8.21
CA ASP A 343 4.68 -33.53 -8.28
C ASP A 343 4.98 -32.08 -7.93
N VAL A 344 5.15 -31.87 -6.66
CA VAL A 344 5.66 -30.62 -6.09
C VAL A 344 7.19 -30.73 -6.07
N GLU A 345 7.81 -30.63 -7.26
CA GLU A 345 9.25 -30.93 -7.48
C GLU A 345 10.23 -30.04 -6.70
N ASN A 346 9.80 -29.00 -6.01
CA ASN A 346 10.68 -28.14 -5.21
C ASN A 346 10.40 -28.19 -3.69
N THR A 347 9.68 -29.16 -3.23
CA THR A 347 9.43 -29.35 -1.80
C THR A 347 10.11 -30.63 -1.31
N ASP A 348 10.69 -30.57 -0.12
CA ASP A 348 11.33 -31.70 0.55
C ASP A 348 10.34 -32.85 0.93
N TYR A 349 9.18 -32.94 0.25
CA TYR A 349 8.17 -33.97 0.54
C TYR A 349 7.58 -34.60 -0.74
N LYS A 350 7.16 -35.86 -0.63
CA LYS A 350 6.36 -36.59 -1.62
C LYS A 350 5.02 -36.94 -1.02
N VAL A 351 3.99 -36.93 -1.83
CA VAL A 351 2.65 -37.35 -1.43
C VAL A 351 2.28 -38.62 -2.19
N ASP A 352 1.88 -39.67 -1.46
CA ASP A 352 1.38 -40.92 -2.01
C ASP A 352 -0.06 -41.16 -1.51
N TYR A 353 -1.01 -41.40 -2.42
CA TYR A 353 -2.39 -41.70 -2.08
C TYR A 353 -2.76 -43.12 -2.49
N ASN A 354 -3.06 -43.95 -1.50
CA ASN A 354 -3.55 -45.30 -1.71
C ASN A 354 -5.08 -45.31 -1.66
N GLU A 355 -5.74 -45.45 -2.81
CA GLU A 355 -7.19 -45.39 -2.96
C GLU A 355 -7.93 -46.51 -2.24
N GLU A 356 -7.42 -47.75 -2.25
CA GLU A 356 -8.03 -48.90 -1.57
C GLU A 356 -8.05 -48.74 -0.05
N LYS A 357 -6.99 -48.18 0.49
CA LYS A 357 -6.83 -47.95 1.95
C LYS A 357 -7.34 -46.58 2.38
N ARG A 358 -7.66 -45.70 1.44
CA ARG A 358 -7.95 -44.27 1.69
C ARG A 358 -6.86 -43.63 2.56
N LEU A 359 -5.62 -43.95 2.24
CA LEU A 359 -4.44 -43.50 2.98
C LEU A 359 -3.68 -42.49 2.14
N LEU A 360 -3.54 -41.30 2.66
CA LEU A 360 -2.63 -40.27 2.15
C LEU A 360 -1.32 -40.33 2.99
N THR A 361 -0.21 -40.57 2.30
CA THR A 361 1.12 -40.63 2.94
C THR A 361 1.92 -39.44 2.43
N VAL A 362 2.42 -38.59 3.34
CA VAL A 362 3.36 -37.53 3.04
C VAL A 362 4.75 -37.95 3.54
N ILE A 363 5.70 -37.99 2.62
CA ILE A 363 7.08 -38.39 2.88
C ILE A 363 7.97 -37.17 2.91
N PHE A 364 8.47 -36.80 4.07
CA PHE A 364 9.40 -35.71 4.29
C PHE A 364 10.81 -36.24 4.46
N LYS A 365 11.75 -35.92 3.61
CA LYS A 365 13.19 -36.23 3.79
C LYS A 365 13.46 -37.67 4.31
N ASN A 366 12.70 -38.62 3.81
CA ASN A 366 12.69 -40.04 4.24
C ASN A 366 11.91 -40.36 5.54
N GLU A 367 11.18 -39.43 6.11
CA GLU A 367 10.18 -39.70 7.16
C GLU A 367 8.79 -39.67 6.55
N SER A 368 7.94 -40.65 6.88
CA SER A 368 6.55 -40.71 6.41
C SER A 368 5.56 -40.32 7.49
N MET A 369 4.55 -39.54 7.15
CA MET A 369 3.39 -39.24 7.98
C MET A 369 2.12 -39.78 7.35
N ASP A 370 1.31 -40.52 8.09
CA ASP A 370 0.02 -41.05 7.64
C ASP A 370 -1.13 -40.17 8.16
N PHE A 371 -1.96 -39.69 7.24
CA PHE A 371 -3.12 -38.83 7.55
C PHE A 371 -4.46 -39.56 7.40
N SER A 372 -4.48 -40.87 7.55
CA SER A 372 -5.65 -41.74 7.34
C SER A 372 -6.88 -41.37 8.19
N GLU A 373 -6.69 -40.81 9.38
CA GLU A 373 -7.80 -40.41 10.26
C GLU A 373 -8.46 -39.11 9.81
N ASN A 374 -7.68 -38.17 9.26
CA ASN A 374 -8.19 -36.85 8.77
C ASN A 374 -8.97 -36.98 7.48
N ILE A 375 -8.65 -37.95 6.62
CA ILE A 375 -9.34 -38.22 5.37
C ILE A 375 -10.74 -38.82 5.59
N LYS A 376 -10.97 -39.54 6.67
CA LYS A 376 -12.28 -40.16 6.97
C LYS A 376 -13.39 -39.15 7.25
N ASN A 377 -13.06 -37.93 7.68
CA ASN A 377 -14.00 -36.91 8.12
C ASN A 377 -14.18 -35.76 7.12
N ASN A 378 -13.48 -35.75 6.00
CA ASN A 378 -13.54 -34.66 5.03
C ASN A 378 -14.18 -35.15 3.73
N THR A 379 -15.47 -34.85 3.54
CA THR A 379 -16.28 -35.28 2.39
C THR A 379 -15.95 -34.48 1.12
N ASP A 380 -15.17 -33.40 1.20
CA ASP A 380 -14.94 -32.45 0.10
C ASP A 380 -13.52 -32.49 -0.48
N GLY A 381 -12.66 -33.43 -0.07
CA GLY A 381 -11.35 -33.66 -0.67
C GLY A 381 -10.30 -32.55 -0.39
N VAL A 382 -10.60 -31.59 0.50
CA VAL A 382 -9.68 -30.56 0.93
C VAL A 382 -9.00 -30.99 2.24
N ILE A 383 -7.67 -31.09 2.25
CA ILE A 383 -6.86 -31.31 3.46
C ILE A 383 -6.44 -29.94 3.94
N GLU A 384 -6.99 -29.49 5.08
CA GLU A 384 -6.39 -28.40 5.85
C GLU A 384 -5.26 -28.98 6.70
N ILE A 385 -4.04 -28.46 6.49
CA ILE A 385 -2.84 -28.80 7.29
C ILE A 385 -2.72 -27.79 8.42
#